data_f173b2ad5c52eff9362120221f012346
#
_entry.id   f173b2ad5c52eff9362120221f012346
#
_cell.length_a   1.000
_cell.length_b   1.000
_cell.length_c   1.000
_cell.angle_alpha   90.00
_cell.angle_beta   90.00
_cell.angle_gamma   90.00
#
_symmetry.space_group_name_H-M   'P 1'
#
loop_
_entity.id
_entity.type
_entity.pdbx_description
1 polymer ?
#
loop_
_entity_poly.entity_id
_entity_poly.type
_entity_poly.pdbx_seq_one_letter_code
_entity_poly.pdbx_strand_id
1 'polypeptide(L)'
;LLKEAGLYHKSLIYATDINPSVLETARAGVFPISQMKTYSENYILSGGKKDFSDYYTANYDSARFDSSLKEKMILSTHNLVSDSSFNSFQLIVCRNVLIYFDKPLQERVFKLFDDSLENLGYLALGSKETLRFSNLATIYQQIDDQKIWKKTTQN
;
A
#
# COMPACT_ATOMS: atom_id res chain seq x y z
N LEU A 1 10.81 -3.90 -5.65
CA LEU A 1 10.97 -2.59 -6.30
C LEU A 1 11.87 -1.66 -5.49
N LEU A 2 11.60 -1.37 -4.19
CA LEU A 2 12.42 -0.45 -3.39
C LEU A 2 13.89 -0.89 -3.27
N LYS A 3 14.16 -2.19 -3.17
CA LYS A 3 15.54 -2.73 -3.20
C LYS A 3 16.22 -2.45 -4.55
N GLU A 4 15.52 -2.68 -5.64
CA GLU A 4 16.04 -2.45 -7.00
C GLU A 4 16.28 -0.96 -7.30
N ALA A 5 15.43 -0.10 -6.72
CA ALA A 5 15.59 1.36 -6.80
C ALA A 5 16.67 1.92 -5.85
N GLY A 6 17.29 1.08 -5.01
CA GLY A 6 18.25 1.54 -4.00
C GLY A 6 17.63 2.35 -2.86
N LEU A 7 16.31 2.26 -2.68
CA LEU A 7 15.57 3.06 -1.69
C LEU A 7 15.21 2.28 -0.43
N TYR A 8 15.32 0.95 -0.43
CA TYR A 8 14.84 0.12 0.66
C TYR A 8 15.50 0.45 2.01
N HIS A 9 16.79 0.75 2.01
CA HIS A 9 17.54 1.10 3.22
C HIS A 9 17.08 2.42 3.88
N LYS A 10 16.48 3.32 3.09
CA LYS A 10 15.92 4.62 3.53
C LYS A 10 14.41 4.56 3.81
N SER A 11 13.77 3.41 3.53
CA SER A 11 12.34 3.26 3.65
C SER A 11 11.98 2.52 4.93
N LEU A 12 10.84 2.87 5.52
CA LEU A 12 10.15 2.11 6.54
C LEU A 12 8.72 1.89 6.07
N ILE A 13 8.28 0.64 6.02
CA ILE A 13 6.99 0.25 5.47
C ILE A 13 6.07 -0.14 6.62
N TYR A 14 4.99 0.60 6.80
CA TYR A 14 3.92 0.21 7.70
C TYR A 14 2.85 -0.52 6.89
N ALA A 15 2.64 -1.80 7.17
CA ALA A 15 1.58 -2.60 6.57
C ALA A 15 0.54 -2.91 7.64
N THR A 16 -0.67 -2.41 7.44
CA THR A 16 -1.73 -2.50 8.43
C THR A 16 -2.96 -3.22 7.89
N ASP A 17 -3.63 -3.95 8.75
CA ASP A 17 -4.91 -4.57 8.48
C ASP A 17 -5.73 -4.62 9.78
N ILE A 18 -7.07 -4.68 9.68
CA ILE A 18 -7.94 -4.88 10.84
C ILE A 18 -7.90 -6.34 11.34
N ASN A 19 -7.56 -7.28 10.44
CA ASN A 19 -7.56 -8.71 10.73
C ASN A 19 -6.18 -9.20 11.15
N PRO A 20 -5.97 -9.60 12.42
CA PRO A 20 -4.69 -10.09 12.90
C PRO A 20 -4.19 -11.34 12.15
N SER A 21 -5.09 -12.23 11.69
CA SER A 21 -4.71 -13.44 10.95
C SER A 21 -4.06 -13.13 9.61
N VAL A 22 -4.50 -12.05 8.93
CA VAL A 22 -3.89 -11.57 7.70
C VAL A 22 -2.47 -11.06 7.97
N LEU A 23 -2.29 -10.35 9.08
CA LEU A 23 -0.97 -9.86 9.50
C LEU A 23 -0.01 -11.00 9.86
N GLU A 24 -0.50 -12.08 10.46
CA GLU A 24 0.32 -13.28 10.73
C GLU A 24 0.74 -13.95 9.42
N THR A 25 -0.15 -14.07 8.44
CA THR A 25 0.20 -14.58 7.10
C THR A 25 1.27 -13.71 6.44
N ALA A 26 1.10 -12.40 6.49
CA ALA A 26 2.09 -11.45 5.97
C ALA A 26 3.44 -11.57 6.70
N ARG A 27 3.42 -11.75 8.02
CA ARG A 27 4.62 -11.95 8.85
C ARG A 27 5.32 -13.25 8.49
N ALA A 28 4.59 -14.34 8.27
CA ALA A 28 5.14 -15.60 7.80
C ALA A 28 5.77 -15.44 6.41
N GLY A 29 5.15 -14.66 5.52
CA GLY A 29 5.61 -14.44 4.16
C GLY A 29 5.50 -15.68 3.29
N VAL A 30 4.51 -16.54 3.57
CA VAL A 30 4.24 -17.78 2.85
C VAL A 30 2.90 -17.67 2.15
N PHE A 31 2.90 -17.89 0.84
CA PHE A 31 1.72 -17.75 -0.01
C PHE A 31 1.55 -18.97 -0.92
N PRO A 32 0.34 -19.24 -1.41
CA PRO A 32 0.12 -20.31 -2.38
C PRO A 32 0.95 -20.14 -3.64
N ILE A 33 1.61 -21.20 -4.11
CA ILE A 33 2.44 -21.15 -5.33
C ILE A 33 1.61 -20.76 -6.56
N SER A 34 0.34 -21.08 -6.59
CA SER A 34 -0.58 -20.74 -7.68
C SER A 34 -0.73 -19.22 -7.90
N GLN A 35 -0.44 -18.39 -6.92
CA GLN A 35 -0.51 -16.94 -7.03
C GLN A 35 0.77 -16.33 -7.64
N MET A 36 1.86 -17.07 -7.68
CA MET A 36 3.17 -16.53 -8.10
C MET A 36 3.17 -16.07 -9.56
N LYS A 37 2.39 -16.72 -10.43
CA LYS A 37 2.23 -16.26 -11.82
C LYS A 37 1.70 -14.84 -11.88
N THR A 38 0.56 -14.58 -11.22
CA THR A 38 -0.07 -13.24 -11.20
C THR A 38 0.83 -12.21 -10.52
N TYR A 39 1.53 -12.59 -9.45
CA TYR A 39 2.45 -11.69 -8.78
C TYR A 39 3.66 -11.33 -9.65
N SER A 40 4.20 -12.29 -10.40
CA SER A 40 5.28 -12.07 -11.37
C SER A 40 4.85 -11.12 -12.50
N GLU A 41 3.66 -11.34 -13.07
CA GLU A 41 3.09 -10.46 -14.09
C GLU A 41 2.94 -9.03 -13.56
N ASN A 42 2.37 -8.86 -12.37
CA ASN A 42 2.21 -7.56 -11.74
C ASN A 42 3.55 -6.88 -11.41
N TYR A 43 4.55 -7.66 -10.99
CA TYR A 43 5.88 -7.16 -10.71
C TYR A 43 6.55 -6.62 -11.98
N ILE A 44 6.48 -7.34 -13.08
CA ILE A 44 7.02 -6.91 -14.38
C ILE A 44 6.30 -5.62 -14.85
N LEU A 45 4.96 -5.60 -14.79
CA LEU A 45 4.17 -4.41 -15.15
C LEU A 45 4.49 -3.19 -14.27
N SER A 46 4.92 -3.42 -13.04
CA SER A 46 5.34 -2.37 -12.11
C SER A 46 6.78 -1.88 -12.33
N GLY A 47 7.47 -2.38 -13.35
CA GLY A 47 8.85 -2.00 -13.66
C GLY A 47 9.91 -2.80 -12.91
N GLY A 48 9.59 -3.98 -12.42
CA GLY A 48 10.56 -4.93 -11.87
C GLY A 48 11.61 -5.31 -12.89
N LYS A 49 12.88 -5.36 -12.48
CA LYS A 49 14.04 -5.51 -13.37
C LYS A 49 14.74 -6.86 -13.24
N LYS A 50 14.37 -7.68 -12.26
CA LYS A 50 14.95 -8.99 -11.97
C LYS A 50 13.93 -10.09 -12.22
N ASP A 51 14.36 -11.33 -12.08
CA ASP A 51 13.43 -12.45 -12.07
C ASP A 51 12.66 -12.44 -10.74
N PHE A 52 11.33 -12.48 -10.81
CA PHE A 52 10.49 -12.47 -9.60
C PHE A 52 10.77 -13.67 -8.69
N SER A 53 11.18 -14.79 -9.28
CA SER A 53 11.58 -16.00 -8.56
C SER A 53 12.82 -15.82 -7.66
N ASP A 54 13.63 -14.79 -7.89
CA ASP A 54 14.78 -14.48 -7.02
C ASP A 54 14.34 -14.03 -5.60
N TYR A 55 13.08 -13.69 -5.44
CA TYR A 55 12.56 -13.16 -4.18
C TYR A 55 11.83 -14.19 -3.31
N TYR A 56 11.69 -15.44 -3.76
CA TYR A 56 11.06 -16.49 -2.98
C TYR A 56 11.65 -17.87 -3.26
N THR A 57 11.44 -18.79 -2.32
CA THR A 57 11.72 -20.20 -2.49
C THR A 57 10.42 -20.97 -2.59
N ALA A 58 10.24 -21.74 -3.66
CA ALA A 58 9.08 -22.61 -3.85
C ALA A 58 9.28 -23.93 -3.07
N ASN A 59 8.21 -24.38 -2.40
CA ASN A 59 8.17 -25.67 -1.72
C ASN A 59 6.77 -26.28 -1.87
N TYR A 60 6.64 -27.33 -2.70
CA TYR A 60 5.34 -27.95 -3.03
C TYR A 60 4.29 -26.89 -3.44
N ASP A 61 3.26 -26.71 -2.64
CA ASP A 61 2.12 -25.82 -2.92
C ASP A 61 2.32 -24.38 -2.44
N SER A 62 3.47 -24.06 -1.89
CA SER A 62 3.75 -22.77 -1.26
C SER A 62 5.02 -22.11 -1.80
N ALA A 63 5.03 -20.79 -1.74
CA ALA A 63 6.18 -19.94 -1.99
C ALA A 63 6.48 -19.13 -0.72
N ARG A 64 7.71 -19.20 -0.22
CA ARG A 64 8.19 -18.42 0.92
C ARG A 64 9.05 -17.28 0.42
N PHE A 65 8.61 -16.06 0.66
CA PHE A 65 9.39 -14.88 0.32
C PHE A 65 10.62 -14.72 1.22
N ASP A 66 11.69 -14.18 0.64
CA ASP A 66 12.94 -13.91 1.34
C ASP A 66 12.70 -12.98 2.54
N SER A 67 13.24 -13.35 3.71
CA SER A 67 13.06 -12.62 4.95
C SER A 67 13.60 -11.19 4.91
N SER A 68 14.62 -10.93 4.08
CA SER A 68 15.19 -9.60 3.88
C SER A 68 14.21 -8.59 3.28
N LEU A 69 13.12 -9.05 2.65
CA LEU A 69 12.04 -8.18 2.17
C LEU A 69 11.18 -7.61 3.31
N LYS A 70 11.26 -8.20 4.50
CA LYS A 70 10.45 -7.82 5.68
C LYS A 70 11.22 -7.02 6.73
N GLU A 71 12.53 -6.88 6.60
CA GLU A 71 13.39 -6.21 7.59
C GLU A 71 12.99 -4.75 7.87
N LYS A 72 12.40 -4.09 6.89
CA LYS A 72 11.93 -2.71 6.97
C LYS A 72 10.39 -2.61 7.01
N MET A 73 9.70 -3.68 7.42
CA MET A 73 8.25 -3.70 7.52
C MET A 73 7.80 -3.78 8.98
N ILE A 74 6.88 -2.92 9.35
CA ILE A 74 6.14 -2.95 10.61
C ILE A 74 4.72 -3.40 10.28
N LEU A 75 4.34 -4.54 10.84
CA LEU A 75 3.00 -5.12 10.69
C LEU A 75 2.19 -4.82 11.95
N SER A 76 1.09 -4.10 11.82
CA SER A 76 0.27 -3.66 12.96
C SER A 76 -1.22 -3.68 12.65
N THR A 77 -2.03 -3.99 13.64
CA THR A 77 -3.48 -3.81 13.53
C THR A 77 -3.82 -2.32 13.51
N HIS A 78 -4.67 -1.93 12.56
CA HIS A 78 -5.19 -0.57 12.44
C HIS A 78 -6.57 -0.60 11.80
N ASN A 79 -7.51 0.12 12.41
CA ASN A 79 -8.89 0.24 11.93
C ASN A 79 -9.11 1.62 11.33
N LEU A 80 -9.22 1.72 10.01
CA LEU A 80 -9.44 2.98 9.28
C LEU A 80 -10.72 3.72 9.71
N VAL A 81 -11.69 2.99 10.29
CA VAL A 81 -12.98 3.57 10.71
C VAL A 81 -12.91 4.23 12.08
N SER A 82 -12.21 3.62 13.03
CA SER A 82 -12.20 4.05 14.44
C SER A 82 -10.92 4.76 14.86
N ASP A 83 -9.80 4.39 14.25
CA ASP A 83 -8.51 4.85 14.74
C ASP A 83 -8.13 6.22 14.16
N SER A 84 -7.18 6.86 14.80
CA SER A 84 -6.60 8.13 14.38
C SER A 84 -5.28 7.91 13.63
N SER A 85 -4.74 8.98 13.03
CA SER A 85 -3.38 8.97 12.49
C SER A 85 -2.37 8.62 13.59
N PHE A 86 -1.46 7.72 13.24
CA PHE A 86 -0.41 7.24 14.18
C PHE A 86 1.01 7.63 13.72
N ASN A 87 1.13 8.16 12.50
CA ASN A 87 2.41 8.61 11.96
C ASN A 87 2.18 9.55 10.77
N SER A 88 3.26 10.17 10.29
CA SER A 88 3.28 10.97 9.05
C SER A 88 4.00 10.19 7.95
N PHE A 89 3.43 10.16 6.75
CA PHE A 89 3.86 9.33 5.64
C PHE A 89 4.10 10.14 4.36
N GLN A 90 5.10 9.75 3.57
CA GLN A 90 5.34 10.30 2.24
C GLN A 90 4.49 9.63 1.17
N LEU A 91 4.08 8.39 1.42
CA LEU A 91 3.22 7.60 0.53
C LEU A 91 2.25 6.77 1.36
N ILE A 92 0.97 6.88 1.02
CA ILE A 92 -0.08 5.98 1.51
C ILE A 92 -0.62 5.18 0.32
N VAL A 93 -0.70 3.86 0.47
CA VAL A 93 -1.30 2.95 -0.51
C VAL A 93 -2.51 2.29 0.13
N CYS A 94 -3.72 2.63 -0.34
CA CYS A 94 -4.96 2.01 0.09
C CYS A 94 -5.74 1.56 -1.13
N ARG A 95 -5.80 0.26 -1.37
CA ARG A 95 -6.41 -0.30 -2.58
C ARG A 95 -7.48 -1.32 -2.25
N ASN A 96 -8.63 -1.19 -2.92
CA ASN A 96 -9.75 -2.11 -2.83
C ASN A 96 -10.33 -2.25 -1.40
N VAL A 97 -10.32 -1.16 -0.63
CA VAL A 97 -10.86 -1.07 0.73
C VAL A 97 -12.05 -0.12 0.77
N LEU A 98 -11.91 1.07 0.19
CA LEU A 98 -12.96 2.12 0.23
C LEU A 98 -14.23 1.73 -0.53
N ILE A 99 -14.13 0.76 -1.43
CA ILE A 99 -15.29 0.23 -2.18
C ILE A 99 -16.35 -0.42 -1.28
N TYR A 100 -15.99 -0.76 -0.05
CA TYR A 100 -16.90 -1.36 0.95
C TYR A 100 -17.54 -0.33 1.88
N PHE A 101 -17.16 0.94 1.76
CA PHE A 101 -17.60 2.02 2.64
C PHE A 101 -18.63 2.92 1.95
N ASP A 102 -19.60 3.38 2.72
CA ASP A 102 -20.51 4.42 2.28
C ASP A 102 -19.78 5.77 2.17
N LYS A 103 -20.43 6.75 1.56
CA LYS A 103 -19.80 8.05 1.30
C LYS A 103 -19.34 8.78 2.58
N PRO A 104 -20.11 8.87 3.67
CA PRO A 104 -19.66 9.49 4.91
C PRO A 104 -18.38 8.82 5.47
N LEU A 105 -18.31 7.49 5.42
CA LEU A 105 -17.16 6.77 5.91
C LEU A 105 -15.94 6.94 5.00
N GLN A 106 -16.14 6.97 3.67
CA GLN A 106 -15.06 7.32 2.74
C GLN A 106 -14.46 8.70 3.04
N GLU A 107 -15.29 9.72 3.29
CA GLU A 107 -14.82 11.07 3.65
C GLU A 107 -14.02 11.08 4.95
N ARG A 108 -14.45 10.32 5.96
CA ARG A 108 -13.69 10.15 7.21
C ARG A 108 -12.33 9.52 6.95
N VAL A 109 -12.26 8.47 6.14
CA VAL A 109 -11.00 7.78 5.83
C VAL A 109 -10.09 8.67 4.97
N PHE A 110 -10.63 9.42 4.02
CA PHE A 110 -9.84 10.41 3.29
C PHE A 110 -9.26 11.48 4.20
N LYS A 111 -10.04 11.95 5.19
CA LYS A 111 -9.53 12.89 6.19
C LYS A 111 -8.40 12.26 7.03
N LEU A 112 -8.55 10.99 7.44
CA LEU A 112 -7.49 10.26 8.14
C LEU A 112 -6.21 10.18 7.28
N PHE A 113 -6.32 9.88 5.99
CA PHE A 113 -5.18 9.86 5.08
C PHE A 113 -4.54 11.23 4.92
N ASP A 114 -5.36 12.29 4.81
CA ASP A 114 -4.86 13.65 4.73
C ASP A 114 -4.09 14.06 5.98
N ASP A 115 -4.60 13.74 7.17
CA ASP A 115 -3.93 14.00 8.44
C ASP A 115 -2.65 13.19 8.62
N SER A 116 -2.55 12.04 7.95
CA SER A 116 -1.40 11.13 7.99
C SER A 116 -0.39 11.38 6.87
N LEU A 117 -0.71 12.17 5.87
CA LEU A 117 0.13 12.38 4.69
C LEU A 117 0.89 13.71 4.81
N GLU A 118 2.20 13.66 4.63
CA GLU A 118 3.03 14.85 4.57
C GLU A 118 2.65 15.75 3.40
N ASN A 119 3.00 17.04 3.49
CA ASN A 119 2.89 17.94 2.35
C ASN A 119 3.69 17.41 1.16
N LEU A 120 3.13 17.50 -0.03
CA LEU A 120 3.66 16.93 -1.26
C LEU A 120 3.74 15.39 -1.28
N GLY A 121 3.19 14.72 -0.28
CA GLY A 121 3.07 13.26 -0.23
C GLY A 121 2.07 12.71 -1.24
N TYR A 122 2.06 11.40 -1.41
CA TYR A 122 1.28 10.70 -2.42
C TYR A 122 0.27 9.74 -1.82
N LEU A 123 -0.95 9.73 -2.34
CA LEU A 123 -2.00 8.77 -2.04
C LEU A 123 -2.28 7.90 -3.27
N ALA A 124 -2.08 6.59 -3.16
CA ALA A 124 -2.41 5.63 -4.21
C ALA A 124 -3.65 4.80 -3.83
N LEU A 125 -4.64 4.77 -4.71
CA LEU A 125 -5.92 4.08 -4.52
C LEU A 125 -6.09 2.91 -5.49
N GLY A 126 -7.12 2.10 -5.29
CA GLY A 126 -7.51 1.04 -6.19
C GLY A 126 -8.20 1.56 -7.45
N SER A 127 -8.28 0.72 -8.50
CA SER A 127 -8.82 1.10 -9.81
C SER A 127 -10.26 1.62 -9.78
N LYS A 128 -11.07 1.12 -8.84
CA LYS A 128 -12.48 1.50 -8.66
C LYS A 128 -12.70 2.64 -7.65
N GLU A 129 -11.61 3.15 -7.05
CA GLU A 129 -11.63 4.18 -6.02
C GLU A 129 -11.21 5.53 -6.60
N THR A 130 -11.64 6.62 -6.00
CA THR A 130 -11.27 7.96 -6.47
C THR A 130 -11.42 9.00 -5.36
N LEU A 131 -10.51 9.97 -5.35
CA LEU A 131 -10.57 11.15 -4.49
C LEU A 131 -11.37 12.31 -5.14
N ARG A 132 -11.68 12.22 -6.44
CA ARG A 132 -12.25 13.33 -7.23
C ARG A 132 -13.55 13.92 -6.68
N PHE A 133 -14.34 13.12 -5.96
CA PHE A 133 -15.64 13.53 -5.42
C PHE A 133 -15.63 13.71 -3.92
N SER A 134 -14.45 13.74 -3.31
CA SER A 134 -14.28 13.99 -1.89
C SER A 134 -14.18 15.50 -1.60
N ASN A 135 -14.40 15.87 -0.34
CA ASN A 135 -14.20 17.24 0.13
C ASN A 135 -12.73 17.70 0.06
N LEU A 136 -11.80 16.79 -0.15
CA LEU A 136 -10.36 17.05 -0.27
C LEU A 136 -9.87 17.15 -1.71
N ALA A 137 -10.73 17.00 -2.70
CA ALA A 137 -10.33 16.95 -4.13
C ALA A 137 -9.52 18.19 -4.57
N THR A 138 -9.77 19.35 -3.97
CA THR A 138 -9.13 20.63 -4.34
C THR A 138 -7.68 20.77 -3.85
N ILE A 139 -7.31 20.01 -2.83
CA ILE A 139 -5.96 20.03 -2.24
C ILE A 139 -5.09 18.86 -2.69
N TYR A 140 -5.58 18.10 -3.66
CA TYR A 140 -4.85 17.01 -4.28
C TYR A 140 -4.83 17.15 -5.80
N GLN A 141 -3.68 16.89 -6.40
CA GLN A 141 -3.50 16.82 -7.85
C GLN A 141 -3.36 15.36 -8.27
N GLN A 142 -4.21 14.90 -9.16
CA GLN A 142 -4.08 13.56 -9.75
C GLN A 142 -2.88 13.53 -10.71
N ILE A 143 -2.08 12.46 -10.63
CA ILE A 143 -0.95 12.22 -11.52
C ILE A 143 -1.48 11.54 -12.78
N ASP A 144 -1.49 12.26 -13.88
CA ASP A 144 -2.01 11.81 -15.17
C ASP A 144 -3.39 11.11 -15.00
N ASP A 145 -3.59 9.97 -15.66
CA ASP A 145 -4.79 9.14 -15.50
C ASP A 145 -4.64 8.04 -14.45
N GLN A 146 -3.55 8.07 -13.67
CA GLN A 146 -3.29 7.07 -12.63
C GLN A 146 -4.19 7.30 -11.41
N LYS A 147 -4.39 6.24 -10.63
CA LYS A 147 -5.08 6.31 -9.33
C LYS A 147 -4.13 6.74 -8.22
N ILE A 148 -3.33 7.76 -8.52
CA ILE A 148 -2.33 8.36 -7.63
C ILE A 148 -2.59 9.86 -7.56
N TRP A 149 -2.65 10.39 -6.35
CA TRP A 149 -2.83 11.81 -6.07
C TRP A 149 -1.68 12.34 -5.24
N LYS A 150 -1.18 13.50 -5.63
CA LYS A 150 -0.18 14.25 -4.87
C LYS A 150 -0.88 15.32 -4.05
N LYS A 151 -0.61 15.37 -2.75
CA LYS A 151 -1.05 16.45 -1.87
C LYS A 151 -0.34 17.74 -2.26
N THR A 152 -1.10 18.82 -2.45
CA THR A 152 -0.53 20.15 -2.72
C THR A 152 -0.16 20.83 -1.41
N THR A 153 0.75 21.78 -1.46
CA THR A 153 1.05 22.63 -0.29
C THR A 153 -0.17 23.50 0.00
N GLN A 154 -0.69 23.47 1.21
CA GLN A 154 -1.62 24.48 1.66
C GLN A 154 -0.81 25.76 1.93
N ASN A 155 -1.06 26.81 1.17
CA ASN A 155 -0.56 28.16 1.46
C ASN A 155 -1.30 28.74 2.67
#